data_0677068c42c0bbd43f50934e1027300b
#
_entry.id   0677068c42c0bbd43f50934e1027300b
#
_cell.length_a   1.000
_cell.length_b   1.000
_cell.length_c   1.000
_cell.angle_alpha   90.00
_cell.angle_beta   90.00
_cell.angle_gamma   90.00
#
_symmetry.space_group_name_H-M   'P 1'
#
loop_
_entity.id
_entity.type
_entity.pdbx_description
1 polymer ?
#
loop_
_entity_poly.entity_id
_entity_poly.type
_entity_poly.pdbx_seq_one_letter_code
_entity_poly.pdbx_strand_id
1 'polypeptide(L)'
;DTLFVHADTILMKGVVENKQISERTVQDTIRTFYGVNNVRAFRTDAQAVCGLLIACTRDSSMTMYKDPIVWSGQRQMFGDSIRCFMNDSTIREAHVMGNAMSIELMQDGEHYNQVSAKLMNGYFTDGKIQWGEAMGNVFVIYYPVDDKDSSLIGLNYTETDTMRFYMTPTVERKLQKIWMPKSQGTLYPMNQIPADKKALKGFAWYDYIRPVDKYDLFRHAVKGEQTIMHRMTVTPSQLQHSGNSTTVITDKGKKRLVLYPESGGQTSKKKE
;
A
#
# COMPACT_ATOMS: atom_id res chain seq x y z
N ASP A 1 15.74 0.78 -11.94
CA ASP A 1 15.32 1.83 -10.99
C ASP A 1 15.97 1.61 -9.63
N THR A 2 16.47 2.69 -9.03
CA THR A 2 17.13 2.64 -7.71
C THR A 2 16.10 2.82 -6.61
N LEU A 3 16.17 1.97 -5.57
CA LEU A 3 15.42 2.15 -4.33
C LEU A 3 16.20 3.10 -3.42
N PHE A 4 15.61 4.23 -3.07
CA PHE A 4 16.11 5.17 -2.06
C PHE A 4 15.41 4.89 -0.74
N VAL A 5 16.18 4.83 0.35
CA VAL A 5 15.64 4.60 1.70
C VAL A 5 16.24 5.62 2.65
N HIS A 6 15.39 6.22 3.47
CA HIS A 6 15.76 7.10 4.58
C HIS A 6 15.19 6.54 5.88
N ALA A 7 15.90 6.75 6.99
CA ALA A 7 15.45 6.48 8.35
C ALA A 7 16.23 7.39 9.31
N ASP A 8 15.69 7.64 10.51
CA ASP A 8 16.41 8.41 11.54
C ASP A 8 17.73 7.72 11.94
N THR A 9 17.72 6.38 11.95
CA THR A 9 18.92 5.58 12.22
C THR A 9 19.01 4.42 11.24
N ILE A 10 20.17 4.25 10.60
CA ILE A 10 20.46 3.09 9.75
C ILE A 10 21.63 2.32 10.38
N LEU A 11 21.40 1.03 10.66
CA LEU A 11 22.39 0.11 11.20
C LEU A 11 22.62 -1.03 10.21
N MET A 12 23.85 -1.49 10.11
CA MET A 12 24.22 -2.67 9.34
C MET A 12 24.98 -3.65 10.24
N LYS A 13 24.58 -4.92 10.22
CA LYS A 13 25.29 -6.02 10.87
C LYS A 13 25.73 -7.01 9.81
N GLY A 14 26.97 -7.44 9.85
CA GLY A 14 27.54 -8.49 9.02
C GLY A 14 27.90 -9.72 9.86
N VAL A 15 27.53 -10.91 9.40
CA VAL A 15 27.93 -12.19 9.98
C VAL A 15 28.56 -13.03 8.87
N VAL A 16 29.77 -13.53 9.10
CA VAL A 16 30.46 -14.43 8.17
C VAL A 16 30.06 -15.86 8.51
N GLU A 17 29.49 -16.56 7.56
CA GLU A 17 29.14 -17.98 7.66
C GLU A 17 30.00 -18.81 6.70
N ASN A 18 30.49 -19.94 7.18
CA ASN A 18 31.18 -20.91 6.35
C ASN A 18 30.15 -21.91 5.81
N LYS A 19 29.90 -21.88 4.51
CA LYS A 19 29.06 -22.88 3.83
C LYS A 19 29.93 -23.95 3.19
N GLN A 20 29.67 -25.20 3.48
CA GLN A 20 30.27 -26.32 2.77
C GLN A 20 29.45 -26.57 1.49
N ILE A 21 30.07 -26.31 0.34
CA ILE A 21 29.51 -26.62 -0.97
C ILE A 21 30.39 -27.71 -1.58
N SER A 22 29.90 -28.93 -1.58
CA SER A 22 30.65 -30.13 -1.94
C SER A 22 31.91 -30.27 -1.04
N GLU A 23 33.11 -30.33 -1.59
CA GLU A 23 34.39 -30.46 -0.86
C GLU A 23 35.05 -29.10 -0.52
N ARG A 24 34.42 -27.96 -0.87
CA ARG A 24 34.97 -26.62 -0.65
C ARG A 24 34.20 -25.86 0.40
N THR A 25 34.90 -25.25 1.34
CA THR A 25 34.33 -24.29 2.27
C THR A 25 34.34 -22.90 1.62
N VAL A 26 33.16 -22.32 1.41
CA VAL A 26 32.99 -20.96 0.88
C VAL A 26 32.53 -20.07 2.03
N GLN A 27 33.21 -18.94 2.21
CA GLN A 27 32.78 -17.91 3.16
C GLN A 27 31.70 -17.04 2.51
N ASP A 28 30.53 -16.98 3.16
CA ASP A 28 29.43 -16.12 2.77
C ASP A 28 29.21 -15.05 3.84
N THR A 29 29.04 -13.82 3.44
CA THR A 29 28.79 -12.72 4.37
C THR A 29 27.31 -12.32 4.32
N ILE A 30 26.60 -12.68 5.37
CA ILE A 30 25.20 -12.27 5.53
C ILE A 30 25.16 -10.87 6.13
N ARG A 31 24.49 -9.96 5.45
CA ARG A 31 24.27 -8.59 5.91
C ARG A 31 22.82 -8.40 6.27
N THR A 32 22.59 -7.79 7.43
CA THR A 32 21.26 -7.36 7.87
C THR A 32 21.27 -5.86 8.08
N PHE A 33 20.37 -5.17 7.41
CA PHE A 33 20.15 -3.73 7.51
C PHE A 33 18.94 -3.45 8.35
N TYR A 34 19.02 -2.45 9.21
CA TYR A 34 17.94 -1.96 10.05
C TYR A 34 17.75 -0.48 9.78
N GLY A 35 16.56 -0.09 9.33
CA GLY A 35 16.10 1.30 9.33
C GLY A 35 15.16 1.50 10.51
N VAL A 36 15.50 2.41 11.42
CA VAL A 36 14.77 2.61 12.66
C VAL A 36 14.22 4.02 12.72
N ASN A 37 12.93 4.12 12.97
CA ASN A 37 12.08 5.30 13.01
C ASN A 37 12.05 6.08 11.69
N ASN A 38 10.88 6.63 11.37
CA ASN A 38 10.64 7.46 10.18
C ASN A 38 11.22 6.87 8.90
N VAL A 39 11.06 5.55 8.74
CA VAL A 39 11.53 4.87 7.54
C VAL A 39 10.66 5.30 6.36
N ARG A 40 11.28 5.83 5.34
CA ARG A 40 10.65 6.23 4.09
C ARG A 40 11.43 5.66 2.92
N ALA A 41 10.75 5.05 1.99
CA ALA A 41 11.36 4.45 0.82
C ALA A 41 10.67 4.94 -0.44
N PHE A 42 11.47 5.22 -1.47
CA PHE A 42 11.00 5.67 -2.77
C PHE A 42 11.70 4.91 -3.90
N ARG A 43 10.91 4.37 -4.78
CA ARG A 43 11.23 3.92 -6.13
C ARG A 43 10.08 4.40 -7.04
N THR A 44 10.36 4.64 -8.31
CA THR A 44 9.37 5.22 -9.24
C THR A 44 8.03 4.46 -9.27
N ASP A 45 8.08 3.13 -9.18
CA ASP A 45 6.93 2.23 -9.23
C ASP A 45 6.38 1.80 -7.86
N ALA A 46 7.12 2.07 -6.77
CA ALA A 46 6.73 1.69 -5.42
C ALA A 46 7.28 2.64 -4.35
N GLN A 47 6.45 2.98 -3.39
CA GLN A 47 6.82 3.80 -2.23
C GLN A 47 6.39 3.09 -0.95
N ALA A 48 7.11 3.35 0.14
CA ALA A 48 6.76 2.77 1.43
C ALA A 48 7.11 3.69 2.60
N VAL A 49 6.36 3.54 3.69
CA VAL A 49 6.68 4.12 5.00
C VAL A 49 6.48 3.09 6.09
N CYS A 50 7.30 3.14 7.14
CA CYS A 50 7.13 2.30 8.33
C CYS A 50 7.96 2.85 9.50
N GLY A 51 7.76 2.31 10.70
CA GLY A 51 8.59 2.66 11.87
C GLY A 51 9.86 1.81 12.00
N LEU A 52 9.90 0.62 11.38
CA LEU A 52 11.06 -0.28 11.41
C LEU A 52 11.14 -1.10 10.13
N LEU A 53 12.28 -1.03 9.47
CA LEU A 53 12.65 -1.83 8.30
C LEU A 53 13.79 -2.78 8.66
N ILE A 54 13.65 -4.04 8.32
CA ILE A 54 14.71 -5.04 8.43
C ILE A 54 14.91 -5.70 7.06
N ALA A 55 16.10 -5.56 6.48
CA ALA A 55 16.44 -6.22 5.23
C ALA A 55 17.60 -7.19 5.45
N CYS A 56 17.46 -8.44 4.97
CA CYS A 56 18.44 -9.50 5.15
C CYS A 56 18.85 -10.08 3.81
N THR A 57 20.18 -10.19 3.58
CA THR A 57 20.70 -10.77 2.34
C THR A 57 20.64 -12.28 2.29
N ARG A 58 20.45 -12.97 3.44
CA ARG A 58 20.38 -14.44 3.51
C ARG A 58 19.24 -15.02 2.66
N ASP A 59 18.08 -14.42 2.76
CA ASP A 59 16.85 -14.85 2.08
C ASP A 59 16.31 -13.77 1.12
N SER A 60 17.12 -12.73 0.89
CA SER A 60 16.75 -11.56 0.09
C SER A 60 15.40 -10.97 0.52
N SER A 61 15.15 -10.95 1.83
CA SER A 61 13.90 -10.43 2.38
C SER A 61 14.03 -9.02 2.92
N MET A 62 12.91 -8.32 2.88
CA MET A 62 12.71 -7.01 3.48
C MET A 62 11.40 -7.02 4.25
N THR A 63 11.47 -6.77 5.56
CA THR A 63 10.30 -6.79 6.45
C THR A 63 10.10 -5.42 7.08
N MET A 64 8.88 -4.94 7.00
CA MET A 64 8.45 -3.64 7.54
C MET A 64 7.49 -3.86 8.69
N TYR A 65 7.71 -3.15 9.80
CA TYR A 65 6.93 -3.18 11.03
C TYR A 65 6.57 -1.77 11.48
N LYS A 66 5.69 -1.65 12.44
CA LYS A 66 5.22 -0.39 13.02
C LYS A 66 4.53 0.47 11.97
N ASP A 67 3.28 0.12 11.70
CA ASP A 67 2.40 0.77 10.74
C ASP A 67 2.95 0.85 9.31
N PRO A 68 3.38 -0.28 8.72
CA PRO A 68 3.88 -0.29 7.36
C PRO A 68 2.76 0.03 6.36
N ILE A 69 3.07 0.92 5.42
CA ILE A 69 2.21 1.24 4.29
C ILE A 69 3.06 1.21 3.03
N VAL A 70 2.55 0.56 2.00
CA VAL A 70 3.19 0.45 0.68
C VAL A 70 2.22 0.93 -0.38
N TRP A 71 2.72 1.71 -1.34
CA TRP A 71 1.98 2.15 -2.52
C TRP A 71 2.62 1.63 -3.80
N SER A 72 1.78 1.29 -4.77
CA SER A 72 2.19 0.99 -6.15
C SER A 72 1.08 1.44 -7.09
N GLY A 73 1.38 2.42 -7.95
CA GLY A 73 0.35 3.08 -8.77
C GLY A 73 -0.75 3.69 -7.91
N GLN A 74 -2.00 3.37 -8.20
CA GLN A 74 -3.19 3.80 -7.46
C GLN A 74 -3.56 2.85 -6.29
N ARG A 75 -2.70 1.89 -5.98
CA ARG A 75 -2.96 0.90 -4.92
C ARG A 75 -2.13 1.20 -3.68
N GLN A 76 -2.79 1.10 -2.53
CA GLN A 76 -2.22 1.18 -1.21
C GLN A 76 -2.44 -0.13 -0.46
N MET A 77 -1.42 -0.62 0.22
CA MET A 77 -1.49 -1.80 1.08
C MET A 77 -0.90 -1.50 2.44
N PHE A 78 -1.53 -2.02 3.50
CA PHE A 78 -1.02 -1.91 4.87
C PHE A 78 -1.50 -3.09 5.72
N GLY A 79 -0.86 -3.28 6.86
CA GLY A 79 -1.16 -4.33 7.84
C GLY A 79 -0.34 -4.14 9.10
N ASP A 80 -0.26 -5.14 9.97
CA ASP A 80 0.60 -5.08 11.16
C ASP A 80 2.07 -5.25 10.78
N SER A 81 2.34 -6.04 9.74
CA SER A 81 3.66 -6.15 9.10
C SER A 81 3.55 -6.49 7.61
N ILE A 82 4.56 -6.06 6.85
CA ILE A 82 4.68 -6.38 5.42
C ILE A 82 6.06 -6.98 5.18
N ARG A 83 6.11 -8.17 4.58
CA ARG A 83 7.36 -8.84 4.22
C ARG A 83 7.42 -9.05 2.71
N CYS A 84 8.50 -8.59 2.10
CA CYS A 84 8.78 -8.76 0.68
C CYS A 84 10.00 -9.66 0.51
N PHE A 85 9.95 -10.56 -0.46
CA PHE A 85 11.09 -11.36 -0.92
C PHE A 85 11.50 -10.87 -2.30
N MET A 86 12.78 -10.65 -2.46
CA MET A 86 13.34 -10.14 -3.70
C MET A 86 14.00 -11.29 -4.49
N ASN A 87 14.01 -11.14 -5.81
CA ASN A 87 14.86 -11.91 -6.69
C ASN A 87 15.72 -10.91 -7.45
N ASP A 88 17.01 -10.87 -7.14
CA ASP A 88 17.93 -9.82 -7.57
C ASP A 88 17.40 -8.41 -7.25
N SER A 89 16.91 -7.68 -8.23
CA SER A 89 16.38 -6.32 -8.09
C SER A 89 14.85 -6.22 -8.18
N THR A 90 14.15 -7.35 -8.35
CA THR A 90 12.69 -7.39 -8.49
C THR A 90 12.02 -8.11 -7.33
N ILE A 91 10.80 -7.72 -7.02
CA ILE A 91 9.98 -8.42 -6.03
C ILE A 91 9.51 -9.76 -6.58
N ARG A 92 9.61 -10.82 -5.77
CA ARG A 92 9.11 -12.16 -6.04
C ARG A 92 7.82 -12.47 -5.28
N GLU A 93 7.78 -12.10 -4.01
CA GLU A 93 6.64 -12.35 -3.13
C GLU A 93 6.44 -11.14 -2.20
N ALA A 94 5.19 -10.87 -1.84
CA ALA A 94 4.84 -9.92 -0.79
C ALA A 94 3.77 -10.53 0.12
N HIS A 95 4.00 -10.44 1.42
CA HIS A 95 3.10 -10.92 2.45
C HIS A 95 2.69 -9.76 3.35
N VAL A 96 1.40 -9.49 3.45
CA VAL A 96 0.82 -8.52 4.38
C VAL A 96 0.12 -9.28 5.48
N MET A 97 0.60 -9.14 6.70
CA MET A 97 0.18 -9.95 7.84
C MET A 97 -0.49 -9.09 8.92
N GLY A 98 -1.58 -9.61 9.44
CA GLY A 98 -2.38 -8.98 10.49
C GLY A 98 -3.11 -7.73 10.00
N ASN A 99 -4.45 -7.69 10.16
CA ASN A 99 -5.28 -6.56 9.73
C ASN A 99 -4.95 -6.06 8.30
N ALA A 100 -4.66 -7.02 7.40
CA ALA A 100 -4.22 -6.73 6.05
C ALA A 100 -5.32 -6.00 5.26
N MET A 101 -4.97 -4.89 4.63
CA MET A 101 -5.86 -4.08 3.81
C MET A 101 -5.18 -3.72 2.49
N SER A 102 -5.89 -3.93 1.39
CA SER A 102 -5.54 -3.45 0.06
C SER A 102 -6.62 -2.51 -0.43
N ILE A 103 -6.25 -1.33 -0.85
CA ILE A 103 -7.15 -0.29 -1.36
C ILE A 103 -6.64 0.17 -2.71
N GLU A 104 -7.51 0.26 -3.69
CA GLU A 104 -7.20 0.74 -5.02
C GLU A 104 -8.15 1.89 -5.39
N LEU A 105 -7.59 3.06 -5.66
CA LEU A 105 -8.35 4.20 -6.15
C LEU A 105 -8.76 3.93 -7.60
N MET A 106 -10.05 4.05 -7.88
CA MET A 106 -10.60 3.89 -9.22
C MET A 106 -10.22 5.06 -10.13
N GLN A 107 -10.39 4.90 -11.43
CA GLN A 107 -10.06 5.94 -12.43
C GLN A 107 -10.89 7.22 -12.29
N ASP A 108 -12.07 7.12 -11.69
CA ASP A 108 -12.93 8.28 -11.41
C ASP A 108 -12.40 9.18 -10.28
N GLY A 109 -11.40 8.72 -9.52
CA GLY A 109 -10.81 9.45 -8.41
C GLY A 109 -11.70 9.54 -7.15
N GLU A 110 -12.84 8.85 -7.13
CA GLU A 110 -13.85 8.96 -6.06
C GLU A 110 -14.11 7.62 -5.35
N HIS A 111 -14.07 6.52 -6.09
CA HIS A 111 -14.40 5.20 -5.57
C HIS A 111 -13.15 4.36 -5.31
N TYR A 112 -13.26 3.43 -4.37
CA TYR A 112 -12.15 2.59 -3.94
C TYR A 112 -12.55 1.12 -3.94
N ASN A 113 -11.85 0.30 -4.72
CA ASN A 113 -11.85 -1.14 -4.53
C ASN A 113 -11.10 -1.46 -3.24
N GLN A 114 -11.65 -2.35 -2.41
CA GLN A 114 -11.11 -2.63 -1.09
C GLN A 114 -11.12 -4.13 -0.83
N VAL A 115 -10.06 -4.63 -0.25
CA VAL A 115 -9.98 -5.99 0.26
C VAL A 115 -9.41 -5.93 1.66
N SER A 116 -10.05 -6.59 2.62
CA SER A 116 -9.50 -6.79 3.96
C SER A 116 -9.41 -8.28 4.29
N ALA A 117 -8.38 -8.69 5.02
CA ALA A 117 -8.14 -10.07 5.42
C ALA A 117 -7.21 -10.14 6.64
N LYS A 118 -7.01 -11.35 7.19
CA LYS A 118 -5.95 -11.57 8.19
C LYS A 118 -4.58 -11.64 7.54
N LEU A 119 -4.49 -12.20 6.35
CA LEU A 119 -3.25 -12.39 5.59
C LEU A 119 -3.53 -12.16 4.11
N MET A 120 -2.62 -11.46 3.44
CA MET A 120 -2.61 -11.33 1.99
C MET A 120 -1.23 -11.70 1.45
N ASN A 121 -1.19 -12.53 0.42
CA ASN A 121 0.03 -12.90 -0.28
C ASN A 121 -0.08 -12.49 -1.75
N GLY A 122 0.98 -11.92 -2.28
CA GLY A 122 1.11 -11.60 -3.69
C GLY A 122 2.35 -12.25 -4.28
N TYR A 123 2.21 -12.84 -5.47
CA TYR A 123 3.28 -13.55 -6.18
C TYR A 123 3.56 -12.86 -7.50
N PHE A 124 4.84 -12.58 -7.75
CA PHE A 124 5.29 -11.73 -8.83
C PHE A 124 6.27 -12.48 -9.75
N THR A 125 6.28 -12.09 -11.01
CA THR A 125 7.32 -12.46 -11.98
C THR A 125 7.75 -11.20 -12.69
N ASP A 126 9.05 -10.96 -12.74
CA ASP A 126 9.66 -9.74 -13.31
C ASP A 126 9.07 -8.44 -12.70
N GLY A 127 8.81 -8.48 -11.38
CA GLY A 127 8.23 -7.35 -10.64
C GLY A 127 6.74 -7.09 -10.91
N LYS A 128 6.08 -7.92 -11.71
CA LYS A 128 4.65 -7.79 -12.01
C LYS A 128 3.85 -8.89 -11.33
N ILE A 129 2.75 -8.52 -10.69
CA ILE A 129 1.88 -9.46 -10.00
C ILE A 129 1.29 -10.48 -10.98
N GLN A 130 1.38 -11.76 -10.61
CA GLN A 130 0.81 -12.89 -11.37
C GLN A 130 -0.51 -13.32 -10.78
N TRP A 131 -0.49 -13.57 -9.49
CA TRP A 131 -1.65 -13.96 -8.72
C TRP A 131 -1.44 -13.55 -7.27
N GLY A 132 -2.51 -13.59 -6.52
CA GLY A 132 -2.46 -13.34 -5.09
C GLY A 132 -3.63 -13.97 -4.38
N GLU A 133 -3.52 -14.01 -3.07
CA GLU A 133 -4.56 -14.56 -2.20
C GLU A 133 -4.75 -13.71 -0.96
N ALA A 134 -6.00 -13.70 -0.49
CA ALA A 134 -6.39 -13.14 0.80
C ALA A 134 -7.06 -14.24 1.61
N MET A 135 -6.68 -14.37 2.89
CA MET A 135 -7.11 -15.45 3.76
C MET A 135 -7.54 -14.95 5.13
N GLY A 136 -8.59 -15.57 5.64
CA GLY A 136 -9.15 -15.36 6.98
C GLY A 136 -10.02 -14.11 7.08
N ASN A 137 -11.34 -14.32 7.12
CA ASN A 137 -12.36 -13.28 7.19
C ASN A 137 -12.16 -12.22 6.10
N VAL A 138 -12.24 -12.64 4.85
CA VAL A 138 -12.03 -11.78 3.69
C VAL A 138 -13.29 -11.01 3.39
N PHE A 139 -13.19 -9.68 3.36
CA PHE A 139 -14.23 -8.77 2.92
C PHE A 139 -13.76 -8.04 1.68
N VAL A 140 -14.61 -7.94 0.69
CA VAL A 140 -14.30 -7.31 -0.60
C VAL A 140 -15.36 -6.28 -0.95
N ILE A 141 -14.91 -5.08 -1.28
CA ILE A 141 -15.71 -4.07 -1.99
C ILE A 141 -15.09 -3.92 -3.38
N TYR A 142 -15.89 -4.13 -4.39
CA TYR A 142 -15.48 -4.03 -5.78
C TYR A 142 -16.53 -3.29 -6.59
N TYR A 143 -16.10 -2.33 -7.38
CA TYR A 143 -16.95 -1.58 -8.30
C TYR A 143 -16.76 -2.13 -9.71
N PRO A 144 -17.68 -2.99 -10.21
CA PRO A 144 -17.64 -3.45 -11.59
C PRO A 144 -17.91 -2.29 -12.54
N VAL A 145 -17.13 -2.28 -13.62
CA VAL A 145 -17.17 -1.27 -14.69
C VAL A 145 -17.81 -1.91 -15.93
N ASP A 146 -18.66 -1.18 -16.62
CA ASP A 146 -19.19 -1.60 -17.92
C ASP A 146 -18.10 -1.50 -18.98
N ASP A 147 -17.93 -2.57 -19.76
CA ASP A 147 -16.89 -2.66 -20.79
C ASP A 147 -17.11 -1.68 -21.97
N LYS A 148 -18.33 -1.15 -22.13
CA LYS A 148 -18.68 -0.31 -23.28
C LYS A 148 -18.39 1.18 -23.05
N ASP A 149 -18.74 1.68 -21.87
CA ASP A 149 -18.69 3.11 -21.56
C ASP A 149 -17.85 3.43 -20.31
N SER A 150 -17.27 2.40 -19.67
CA SER A 150 -16.50 2.52 -18.43
C SER A 150 -17.31 3.08 -17.26
N SER A 151 -18.64 3.04 -17.31
CA SER A 151 -19.50 3.47 -16.21
C SER A 151 -19.49 2.46 -15.07
N LEU A 152 -19.66 2.93 -13.82
CA LEU A 152 -19.77 2.06 -12.66
C LEU A 152 -21.18 1.43 -12.62
N ILE A 153 -21.23 0.10 -12.62
CA ILE A 153 -22.51 -0.66 -12.57
C ILE A 153 -23.12 -0.61 -11.16
N GLY A 154 -22.27 -0.68 -10.15
CA GLY A 154 -22.73 -0.75 -8.76
C GLY A 154 -21.58 -1.03 -7.81
N LEU A 155 -21.89 -1.37 -6.56
CA LEU A 155 -20.95 -1.85 -5.56
C LEU A 155 -21.23 -3.31 -5.27
N ASN A 156 -20.27 -4.17 -5.51
CA ASN A 156 -20.27 -5.55 -5.07
C ASN A 156 -19.62 -5.65 -3.68
N TYR A 157 -20.38 -6.03 -2.68
CA TYR A 157 -19.91 -6.35 -1.33
C TYR A 157 -19.91 -7.86 -1.15
N THR A 158 -18.75 -8.45 -0.89
CA THR A 158 -18.60 -9.91 -0.77
C THR A 158 -17.84 -10.29 0.49
N GLU A 159 -18.32 -11.34 1.16
CA GLU A 159 -17.69 -11.97 2.31
C GLU A 159 -17.30 -13.41 1.96
N THR A 160 -16.10 -13.82 2.34
CA THR A 160 -15.58 -15.18 2.14
C THR A 160 -14.43 -15.47 3.12
N ASP A 161 -14.05 -16.72 3.28
CA ASP A 161 -12.87 -17.08 4.07
C ASP A 161 -11.57 -16.95 3.26
N THR A 162 -11.65 -17.13 1.95
CA THR A 162 -10.48 -17.10 1.07
C THR A 162 -10.84 -16.52 -0.28
N MET A 163 -10.00 -15.62 -0.79
CA MET A 163 -10.06 -15.10 -2.14
C MET A 163 -8.73 -15.34 -2.85
N ARG A 164 -8.76 -15.77 -4.09
CA ARG A 164 -7.60 -15.80 -4.99
C ARG A 164 -7.92 -15.04 -6.26
N PHE A 165 -6.97 -14.28 -6.74
CA PHE A 165 -7.07 -13.62 -8.04
C PHE A 165 -5.88 -13.98 -8.92
N TYR A 166 -6.12 -14.02 -10.21
CA TYR A 166 -5.13 -14.36 -11.23
C TYR A 166 -5.14 -13.28 -12.31
N MET A 167 -3.95 -12.86 -12.71
CA MET A 167 -3.76 -11.87 -13.76
C MET A 167 -3.44 -12.53 -15.08
N THR A 168 -3.76 -11.86 -16.18
CA THR A 168 -3.36 -12.36 -17.53
C THR A 168 -1.84 -12.34 -17.65
N PRO A 169 -1.23 -13.30 -18.38
CA PRO A 169 0.21 -13.34 -18.60
C PRO A 169 0.72 -12.32 -19.63
N THR A 170 -0.11 -11.35 -20.02
CA THR A 170 0.20 -10.31 -21.00
C THR A 170 0.99 -9.15 -20.40
N VAL A 171 1.58 -8.29 -21.23
CA VAL A 171 2.30 -7.08 -20.80
C VAL A 171 1.39 -6.15 -19.99
N GLU A 172 0.16 -5.95 -20.47
CA GLU A 172 -0.92 -5.30 -19.72
C GLU A 172 -1.64 -6.35 -18.89
N ARG A 173 -1.24 -6.48 -17.63
CA ARG A 173 -1.83 -7.46 -16.74
C ARG A 173 -3.23 -7.02 -16.33
N LYS A 174 -4.22 -7.74 -16.85
CA LYS A 174 -5.63 -7.57 -16.51
C LYS A 174 -6.08 -8.69 -15.58
N LEU A 175 -7.03 -8.39 -14.73
CA LEU A 175 -7.67 -9.41 -13.88
C LEU A 175 -8.34 -10.44 -14.78
N GLN A 176 -7.89 -11.70 -14.69
CA GLN A 176 -8.41 -12.81 -15.51
C GLN A 176 -9.46 -13.63 -14.77
N LYS A 177 -9.20 -13.91 -13.49
CA LYS A 177 -10.04 -14.80 -12.69
C LYS A 177 -9.97 -14.42 -11.23
N ILE A 178 -11.13 -14.43 -10.58
CA ILE A 178 -11.26 -14.42 -9.11
C ILE A 178 -11.89 -15.74 -8.69
N TRP A 179 -11.37 -16.32 -7.63
CA TRP A 179 -11.91 -17.52 -7.01
C TRP A 179 -12.18 -17.25 -5.53
N MET A 180 -13.44 -17.40 -5.13
CA MET A 180 -13.93 -17.19 -3.76
C MET A 180 -14.89 -18.33 -3.40
N PRO A 181 -14.41 -19.38 -2.73
CA PRO A 181 -15.28 -20.49 -2.32
C PRO A 181 -16.20 -20.05 -1.18
N LYS A 182 -17.44 -20.55 -1.19
CA LYS A 182 -18.44 -20.27 -0.15
C LYS A 182 -18.63 -18.77 0.13
N SER A 183 -18.57 -17.95 -0.91
CA SER A 183 -18.77 -16.51 -0.79
C SER A 183 -20.23 -16.14 -0.69
N GLN A 184 -20.51 -15.10 0.10
CA GLN A 184 -21.80 -14.41 0.11
C GLN A 184 -21.56 -13.00 -0.42
N GLY A 185 -22.26 -12.63 -1.49
CA GLY A 185 -22.11 -11.33 -2.13
C GLY A 185 -23.43 -10.67 -2.44
N THR A 186 -23.46 -9.35 -2.38
CA THR A 186 -24.59 -8.51 -2.76
C THR A 186 -24.09 -7.40 -3.68
N LEU A 187 -24.75 -7.26 -4.82
CA LEU A 187 -24.53 -6.14 -5.75
C LEU A 187 -25.58 -5.05 -5.48
N TYR A 188 -25.11 -3.89 -5.08
CA TYR A 188 -25.92 -2.70 -4.89
C TYR A 188 -25.82 -1.78 -6.11
N PRO A 189 -26.95 -1.39 -6.74
CA PRO A 189 -26.91 -0.34 -7.78
C PRO A 189 -26.32 0.96 -7.23
N MET A 190 -25.67 1.77 -8.06
CA MET A 190 -24.97 2.99 -7.62
C MET A 190 -25.81 3.94 -6.78
N ASN A 191 -27.10 4.08 -7.11
CA ASN A 191 -28.05 4.96 -6.41
C ASN A 191 -28.64 4.35 -5.11
N GLN A 192 -28.31 3.09 -4.79
CA GLN A 192 -28.86 2.36 -3.63
C GLN A 192 -27.79 1.82 -2.69
N ILE A 193 -26.55 2.30 -2.82
CA ILE A 193 -25.45 1.83 -1.98
C ILE A 193 -25.64 2.34 -0.53
N PRO A 194 -25.78 1.44 0.47
CA PRO A 194 -25.84 1.83 1.87
C PRO A 194 -24.56 2.52 2.31
N ALA A 195 -24.65 3.54 3.14
CA ALA A 195 -23.50 4.32 3.59
C ALA A 195 -22.45 3.48 4.34
N ASP A 196 -22.91 2.49 5.12
CA ASP A 196 -22.06 1.55 5.89
C ASP A 196 -21.34 0.51 5.00
N LYS A 197 -21.73 0.36 3.74
CA LYS A 197 -21.12 -0.57 2.77
C LYS A 197 -20.08 0.09 1.86
N LYS A 198 -19.93 1.41 1.90
CA LYS A 198 -18.97 2.14 1.06
C LYS A 198 -17.53 1.97 1.50
N ALA A 199 -17.29 1.59 2.75
CA ALA A 199 -15.95 1.39 3.29
C ALA A 199 -15.92 0.18 4.23
N LEU A 200 -14.87 -0.66 4.09
CA LEU A 200 -14.61 -1.76 5.00
C LEU A 200 -14.11 -1.24 6.36
N LYS A 201 -14.34 -2.02 7.39
CA LYS A 201 -13.79 -1.73 8.72
C LYS A 201 -12.26 -1.60 8.65
N GLY A 202 -11.75 -0.47 9.11
CA GLY A 202 -10.32 -0.17 9.05
C GLY A 202 -9.87 0.49 7.75
N PHE A 203 -10.79 0.86 6.85
CA PHE A 203 -10.47 1.66 5.67
C PHE A 203 -9.78 2.96 6.07
N ALA A 204 -8.63 3.24 5.45
CA ALA A 204 -7.93 4.49 5.59
C ALA A 204 -7.05 4.75 4.35
N TRP A 205 -7.14 5.95 3.79
CA TRP A 205 -6.36 6.36 2.63
C TRP A 205 -5.26 7.32 3.07
N TYR A 206 -3.99 6.93 2.86
CA TYR A 206 -2.80 7.59 3.41
C TYR A 206 -1.95 8.30 2.36
N ASP A 207 -2.50 8.64 1.21
CA ASP A 207 -1.74 9.24 0.10
C ASP A 207 -1.00 10.53 0.51
N TYR A 208 -1.52 11.25 1.51
CA TYR A 208 -0.92 12.48 2.05
C TYR A 208 0.46 12.30 2.72
N ILE A 209 0.84 11.07 3.11
CA ILE A 209 2.16 10.76 3.66
C ILE A 209 3.06 10.00 2.67
N ARG A 210 2.54 9.69 1.48
CA ARG A 210 3.25 8.97 0.44
C ARG A 210 4.46 9.78 -0.04
N PRO A 211 5.66 9.20 -0.13
CA PRO A 211 6.81 9.85 -0.74
C PRO A 211 6.54 10.14 -2.23
N VAL A 212 6.65 11.39 -2.65
CA VAL A 212 6.40 11.78 -4.05
C VAL A 212 7.66 11.70 -4.90
N ASP A 213 8.85 11.88 -4.29
CA ASP A 213 10.14 11.75 -4.95
C ASP A 213 11.25 11.36 -3.96
N LYS A 214 12.47 11.18 -4.47
CA LYS A 214 13.65 10.84 -3.66
C LYS A 214 14.06 11.93 -2.66
N TYR A 215 13.67 13.18 -2.87
CA TYR A 215 14.00 14.30 -1.98
C TYR A 215 12.95 14.45 -0.87
N ASP A 216 11.72 14.02 -1.12
CA ASP A 216 10.66 14.01 -0.12
C ASP A 216 10.92 13.05 1.05
N LEU A 217 11.86 12.11 0.88
CA LEU A 217 12.30 11.22 1.95
C LEU A 217 12.87 11.96 3.16
N PHE A 218 13.43 13.16 2.96
CA PHE A 218 14.07 13.98 4.00
C PHE A 218 13.15 15.05 4.59
N ARG A 219 11.96 15.22 4.04
CA ARG A 219 11.05 16.34 4.33
C ARG A 219 10.56 16.39 5.79
N HIS A 220 10.61 15.27 6.51
CA HIS A 220 10.13 15.14 7.89
C HIS A 220 11.24 15.02 8.93
N ALA A 221 12.50 15.26 8.57
CA ALA A 221 13.60 15.37 9.52
C ALA A 221 13.65 16.72 10.26
N VAL A 222 12.50 17.39 10.46
CA VAL A 222 12.42 18.56 11.31
C VAL A 222 12.37 18.08 12.77
N LYS A 223 13.47 18.30 13.51
CA LYS A 223 13.55 18.06 14.94
C LYS A 223 12.36 18.73 15.63
N GLY A 224 11.45 17.91 16.20
CA GLY A 224 10.43 18.40 17.13
C GLY A 224 8.98 17.98 16.90
N GLU A 225 8.59 17.47 15.74
CA GLU A 225 7.26 16.90 15.54
C GLU A 225 7.39 15.38 15.33
N GLN A 226 7.11 14.62 16.38
CA GLN A 226 6.76 13.21 16.20
C GLN A 226 5.46 13.19 15.42
N THR A 227 5.54 12.92 14.12
CA THR A 227 4.37 12.63 13.31
C THR A 227 3.88 11.25 13.73
N ILE A 228 3.00 11.20 14.71
CA ILE A 228 2.31 9.99 15.10
C ILE A 228 1.40 9.67 13.91
N MET A 229 1.73 8.60 13.17
CA MET A 229 0.89 8.10 12.10
C MET A 229 -0.34 7.43 12.70
N HIS A 230 -1.39 8.21 12.94
CA HIS A 230 -2.69 7.65 13.28
C HIS A 230 -3.41 7.25 12.01
N ARG A 231 -3.87 6.01 11.95
CA ARG A 231 -4.80 5.57 10.91
C ARG A 231 -6.06 6.42 11.02
N MET A 232 -6.28 7.27 10.05
CA MET A 232 -7.54 8.00 9.94
C MET A 232 -8.50 7.17 9.14
N THR A 233 -9.62 6.81 9.74
CA THR A 233 -10.73 6.19 9.03
C THR A 233 -11.51 7.29 8.30
N VAL A 234 -11.34 7.38 6.99
CA VAL A 234 -12.04 8.34 6.13
C VAL A 234 -12.91 7.56 5.16
N THR A 235 -14.18 7.91 5.07
CA THR A 235 -15.06 7.32 4.05
C THR A 235 -14.84 8.05 2.71
N PRO A 236 -15.00 7.36 1.55
CA PRO A 236 -14.89 8.01 0.25
C PRO A 236 -15.75 9.27 0.10
N SER A 237 -16.95 9.27 0.66
CA SER A 237 -17.85 10.43 0.67
C SER A 237 -17.35 11.62 1.48
N GLN A 238 -16.45 11.42 2.45
CA GLN A 238 -15.85 12.52 3.20
C GLN A 238 -14.71 13.20 2.42
N LEU A 239 -14.06 12.46 1.51
CA LEU A 239 -13.03 13.00 0.63
C LEU A 239 -13.62 13.96 -0.42
N GLN A 240 -14.84 13.73 -0.87
CA GLN A 240 -15.54 14.57 -1.85
C GLN A 240 -15.86 16.00 -1.34
N HIS A 241 -16.01 16.17 -0.02
CA HIS A 241 -16.45 17.42 0.58
C HIS A 241 -15.32 18.31 1.05
N SER A 242 -14.09 17.80 1.08
CA SER A 242 -12.95 18.55 1.59
C SER A 242 -12.13 19.20 0.50
N GLY A 243 -12.73 19.82 -0.52
CA GLY A 243 -12.01 20.48 -1.61
C GLY A 243 -10.67 21.03 -1.14
N ASN A 244 -9.56 20.40 -1.52
CA ASN A 244 -8.18 20.74 -1.18
C ASN A 244 -7.78 20.82 0.30
N SER A 245 -8.59 20.28 1.24
CA SER A 245 -8.21 20.27 2.66
C SER A 245 -8.47 18.92 3.32
N THR A 246 -7.43 18.32 3.89
CA THR A 246 -7.56 17.13 4.74
C THR A 246 -7.45 17.52 6.20
N THR A 247 -8.44 17.19 7.01
CA THR A 247 -8.39 17.42 8.46
C THR A 247 -7.64 16.29 9.12
N VAL A 248 -6.46 16.58 9.65
CA VAL A 248 -5.65 15.63 10.43
C VAL A 248 -6.02 15.79 11.91
N ILE A 249 -6.46 14.70 12.55
CA ILE A 249 -6.69 14.67 13.99
C ILE A 249 -5.39 14.25 14.66
N THR A 250 -4.80 15.13 15.47
CA THR A 250 -3.63 14.79 16.29
C THR A 250 -4.05 14.17 17.60
N ASP A 251 -3.15 13.44 18.26
CA ASP A 251 -3.34 12.72 19.55
C ASP A 251 -3.89 13.58 20.70
N LYS A 252 -3.86 14.90 20.58
CA LYS A 252 -4.38 15.85 21.57
C LYS A 252 -5.76 16.41 21.24
N GLY A 253 -6.50 15.78 20.32
CA GLY A 253 -7.84 16.22 19.92
C GLY A 253 -7.91 17.56 19.18
N LYS A 254 -6.77 18.14 18.82
CA LYS A 254 -6.75 19.38 18.02
C LYS A 254 -6.83 19.03 16.53
N LYS A 255 -7.86 19.53 15.89
CA LYS A 255 -8.01 19.44 14.44
C LYS A 255 -7.03 20.41 13.76
N ARG A 256 -6.17 19.91 12.88
CA ARG A 256 -5.32 20.74 12.04
C ARG A 256 -5.77 20.60 10.60
N LEU A 257 -6.11 21.70 9.97
CA LEU A 257 -6.41 21.75 8.54
C LEU A 257 -5.07 21.81 7.78
N VAL A 258 -4.84 20.83 6.92
CA VAL A 258 -3.71 20.87 5.98
C VAL A 258 -4.27 21.28 4.63
N LEU A 259 -3.94 22.50 4.19
CA LEU A 259 -4.24 23.00 2.86
C LEU A 259 -3.12 22.53 1.91
N TYR A 260 -3.47 21.78 0.88
CA TYR A 260 -2.54 21.53 -0.21
C TYR A 260 -2.46 22.80 -1.09
N PRO A 261 -1.27 23.24 -1.51
CA PRO A 261 -1.17 24.34 -2.49
C PRO A 261 -1.82 23.88 -3.80
N GLU A 262 -2.73 24.67 -4.32
CA GLU A 262 -3.31 24.47 -5.65
C GLU A 262 -2.18 24.32 -6.68
N SER A 263 -2.21 23.25 -7.47
CA SER A 263 -1.37 23.12 -8.65
C SER A 263 -1.68 24.28 -9.58
N GLY A 264 -0.74 25.21 -9.68
CA GLY A 264 -0.67 26.44 -10.46
C GLY A 264 -1.69 26.65 -11.57
N GLY A 265 -2.79 27.30 -11.24
CA GLY A 265 -3.58 28.05 -12.20
C GLY A 265 -3.02 29.46 -12.30
N GLN A 266 -2.48 29.81 -13.45
CA GLN A 266 -2.04 31.15 -13.77
C GLN A 266 -3.19 32.15 -13.59
N THR A 267 -3.12 32.97 -12.57
CA THR A 267 -3.97 34.18 -12.51
C THR A 267 -3.38 35.24 -13.43
N SER A 268 -4.00 35.39 -14.59
CA SER A 268 -3.83 36.58 -15.40
C SER A 268 -4.31 37.82 -14.60
N LYS A 269 -3.38 38.63 -14.17
CA LYS A 269 -3.69 39.99 -13.69
C LYS A 269 -4.27 40.81 -14.85
N LYS A 270 -5.56 41.14 -14.80
CA LYS A 270 -6.09 42.30 -15.47
C LYS A 270 -5.79 43.52 -14.60
N LYS A 271 -5.05 44.47 -15.20
CA LYS A 271 -4.95 45.84 -14.73
C LYS A 271 -6.29 46.54 -14.95
N GLU A 272 -6.80 47.20 -13.95
CA GLU A 272 -7.28 48.57 -13.97
C GLU A 272 -7.05 49.20 -12.59
#